data_ee717a5607048cd79d600e79373185a5
#
_entry.id   ee717a5607048cd79d600e79373185a5
#
_cell.length_a   1.000
_cell.length_b   1.000
_cell.length_c   1.000
_cell.angle_alpha   90.00
_cell.angle_beta   90.00
_cell.angle_gamma   90.00
#
_symmetry.space_group_name_H-M   'P 1'
#
loop_
_entity.id
_entity.type
_entity.pdbx_description
1 polymer ?
#
loop_
_entity_poly.entity_id
_entity_poly.type
_entity_poly.pdbx_seq_one_letter_code
_entity_poly.pdbx_strand_id
1 'polypeptide(L)'
;MDDLFGMQYSISVENQPYPVLCTLSPDGCTAHVPDFPKVITQAPTLDAALLEVKQQIEKALRQYKNPPIPTKQEQIAVPTNSVLVLVKAG
;
A
#
# COMPACT_ATOMS: atom_id res chain seq x y z
N MET A 1 -16.97 -4.71 25.33
CA MET A 1 -16.85 -5.18 25.04
C MET A 1 -16.16 -5.28 24.87
N ASP A 2 -16.44 -4.86 24.82
CA ASP A 2 -16.04 -4.95 24.48
C ASP A 2 -15.41 -5.09 24.19
N ASP A 3 -15.50 -4.91 24.43
CA ASP A 3 -15.12 -5.22 24.10
C ASP A 3 -14.62 -5.26 23.61
N LEU A 4 -14.51 -5.13 23.60
CA LEU A 4 -14.25 -5.22 22.97
C LEU A 4 -13.61 -4.66 22.64
N PHE A 5 -13.36 -4.51 22.83
CA PHE A 5 -12.97 -3.63 22.38
C PHE A 5 -11.60 -3.15 22.26
N GLY A 6 -10.68 -2.79 23.03
CA GLY A 6 -9.37 -2.22 22.93
C GLY A 6 -8.31 -3.08 22.32
N MET A 7 -8.35 -4.31 22.61
CA MET A 7 -7.34 -5.20 22.09
C MET A 7 -7.28 -5.29 20.60
N GLN A 8 -8.31 -4.85 19.95
CA GLN A 8 -8.35 -4.90 18.50
C GLN A 8 -7.39 -3.92 17.86
N TYR A 9 -7.01 -2.91 18.59
CA TYR A 9 -6.21 -1.85 18.01
C TYR A 9 -4.81 -2.28 17.69
N SER A 10 -4.20 -3.01 18.58
CA SER A 10 -2.84 -3.43 18.36
C SER A 10 -2.73 -4.43 17.22
N ILE A 11 -3.80 -5.16 16.95
CA ILE A 11 -3.80 -6.12 15.87
C ILE A 11 -3.91 -5.44 14.53
N SER A 12 -4.71 -4.38 14.47
CA SER A 12 -5.05 -3.76 13.20
C SER A 12 -3.87 -3.08 12.53
N VAL A 13 -2.83 -2.74 13.25
CA VAL A 13 -1.70 -2.05 12.65
C VAL A 13 -1.07 -2.88 11.54
N GLU A 14 -0.93 -4.18 11.76
CA GLU A 14 -0.32 -5.05 10.77
C GLU A 14 -1.22 -5.31 9.58
N ASN A 15 -2.51 -5.08 9.76
CA ASN A 15 -3.49 -5.38 8.72
C ASN A 15 -4.05 -4.16 8.03
N GLN A 16 -3.51 -2.99 8.34
CA GLN A 16 -3.98 -1.76 7.72
C GLN A 16 -3.54 -1.71 6.27
N PRO A 17 -4.42 -1.25 5.37
CA PRO A 17 -4.04 -1.13 3.97
C PRO A 17 -3.10 0.05 3.76
N TYR A 18 -2.17 -0.12 2.85
CA TYR A 18 -1.26 0.96 2.46
C TYR A 18 -1.73 1.58 1.16
N PRO A 19 -1.69 2.91 1.06
CA PRO A 19 -2.04 3.56 -0.19
C PRO A 19 -0.95 3.32 -1.23
N VAL A 20 -1.39 2.96 -2.43
CA VAL A 20 -0.50 2.73 -3.56
C VAL A 20 -0.92 3.67 -4.67
N LEU A 21 0.01 4.47 -5.12
CA LEU A 21 -0.24 5.40 -6.22
C LEU A 21 0.16 4.73 -7.52
N CYS A 22 -0.82 4.51 -8.38
CA CYS A 22 -0.60 3.84 -9.65
C CYS A 22 -0.72 4.84 -10.77
N THR A 23 0.37 5.02 -11.52
CA THR A 23 0.41 5.93 -12.65
C THR A 23 0.24 5.13 -13.93
N LEU A 24 -0.79 5.47 -14.69
CA LEU A 24 -1.12 4.75 -15.91
C LEU A 24 -0.49 5.43 -17.12
N SER A 25 0.03 4.62 -18.03
CA SER A 25 0.64 5.10 -19.26
C SER A 25 0.33 4.11 -20.37
N PRO A 26 0.56 4.50 -21.65
CA PRO A 26 0.37 3.54 -22.75
C PRO A 26 1.22 2.29 -22.63
N ASP A 27 2.34 2.38 -21.94
CA ASP A 27 3.26 1.26 -21.80
C ASP A 27 2.96 0.38 -20.61
N GLY A 28 2.03 0.77 -19.76
CA GLY A 28 1.68 -0.04 -18.61
C GLY A 28 1.35 0.81 -17.39
N CYS A 29 1.67 0.27 -16.22
CA CYS A 29 1.35 0.88 -14.96
C CYS A 29 2.58 0.88 -14.05
N THR A 30 2.85 2.03 -13.43
CA THR A 30 3.90 2.14 -12.41
C THR A 30 3.24 2.34 -11.06
N ALA A 31 3.52 1.44 -10.13
CA ALA A 31 2.96 1.51 -8.78
C ALA A 31 4.02 1.98 -7.81
N HIS A 32 3.66 2.90 -6.96
CA HIS A 32 4.55 3.51 -6.00
C HIS A 32 3.86 3.56 -4.65
N VAL A 33 4.58 3.19 -3.59
CA VAL A 33 4.03 3.16 -2.22
C VAL A 33 4.67 4.30 -1.43
N PRO A 34 3.93 5.36 -1.12
CA PRO A 34 4.51 6.48 -0.37
C PRO A 34 5.13 6.09 0.97
N ASP A 35 4.54 5.11 1.67
CA ASP A 35 5.05 4.70 2.97
C ASP A 35 6.28 3.79 2.87
N PHE A 36 6.56 3.26 1.71
CA PHE A 36 7.75 2.46 1.43
C PHE A 36 8.42 3.00 0.18
N PRO A 37 9.22 4.06 0.31
CA PRO A 37 9.75 4.76 -0.88
C PRO A 37 10.56 3.87 -1.83
N LYS A 38 11.10 2.77 -1.33
CA LYS A 38 11.88 1.87 -2.18
C LYS A 38 11.01 0.90 -2.97
N VAL A 39 9.72 0.83 -2.67
CA VAL A 39 8.82 -0.09 -3.37
C VAL A 39 8.24 0.63 -4.57
N ILE A 40 8.78 0.33 -5.74
CA ILE A 40 8.31 0.83 -7.03
C ILE A 40 8.24 -0.35 -7.96
N THR A 41 7.09 -0.51 -8.61
CA THR A 41 6.85 -1.64 -9.49
C THR A 41 6.31 -1.14 -10.82
N GLN A 42 6.80 -1.70 -11.90
CA GLN A 42 6.29 -1.42 -13.23
C GLN A 42 5.79 -2.72 -13.85
N ALA A 43 4.58 -2.68 -14.38
CA ALA A 43 3.95 -3.85 -14.96
C ALA A 43 3.09 -3.47 -16.15
N PRO A 44 2.74 -4.43 -17.02
CA PRO A 44 1.93 -4.12 -18.22
C PRO A 44 0.50 -3.69 -17.88
N THR A 45 -0.04 -4.14 -16.75
CA THR A 45 -1.40 -3.84 -16.38
C THR A 45 -1.48 -3.40 -14.91
N LEU A 46 -2.58 -2.74 -14.57
CA LEU A 46 -2.83 -2.34 -13.20
C LEU A 46 -2.90 -3.55 -12.26
N ASP A 47 -3.59 -4.60 -12.68
CA ASP A 47 -3.73 -5.80 -11.84
C ASP A 47 -2.38 -6.43 -11.55
N ALA A 48 -1.53 -6.53 -12.55
CA ALA A 48 -0.19 -7.11 -12.36
C ALA A 48 0.64 -6.24 -11.44
N ALA A 49 0.57 -4.92 -11.60
CA ALA A 49 1.31 -4.01 -10.74
C ALA A 49 0.86 -4.13 -9.29
N LEU A 50 -0.45 -4.21 -9.05
CA LEU A 50 -0.98 -4.33 -7.70
C LEU A 50 -0.56 -5.63 -7.04
N LEU A 51 -0.54 -6.72 -7.80
CA LEU A 51 -0.11 -8.00 -7.26
C LEU A 51 1.36 -7.96 -6.85
N GLU A 52 2.21 -7.41 -7.69
CA GLU A 52 3.63 -7.30 -7.37
C GLU A 52 3.87 -6.38 -6.19
N VAL A 53 3.18 -5.26 -6.14
CA VAL A 53 3.31 -4.32 -5.04
C VAL A 53 2.89 -4.96 -3.73
N LYS A 54 1.81 -5.72 -3.74
CA LYS A 54 1.36 -6.41 -2.54
C LYS A 54 2.45 -7.33 -2.01
N GLN A 55 3.08 -8.09 -2.90
CA GLN A 55 4.16 -8.99 -2.51
C GLN A 55 5.35 -8.21 -1.95
N GLN A 56 5.66 -7.07 -2.54
CA GLN A 56 6.78 -6.27 -2.07
C GLN A 56 6.50 -5.62 -0.72
N ILE A 57 5.26 -5.19 -0.50
CA ILE A 57 4.87 -4.66 0.80
C ILE A 57 4.97 -5.76 1.86
N GLU A 58 4.51 -6.95 1.55
CA GLU A 58 4.61 -8.07 2.48
C GLU A 58 6.06 -8.37 2.85
N LYS A 59 6.93 -8.34 1.85
CA LYS A 59 8.35 -8.56 2.07
C LYS A 59 8.95 -7.46 2.93
N ALA A 60 8.60 -6.22 2.66
CA ALA A 60 9.09 -5.08 3.42
C ALA A 60 8.63 -5.15 4.87
N LEU A 61 7.38 -5.54 5.10
CA LEU A 61 6.86 -5.65 6.46
C LEU A 61 7.62 -6.66 7.30
N ARG A 62 8.09 -7.73 6.67
CA ARG A 62 8.88 -8.74 7.41
C ARG A 62 10.22 -8.20 7.87
N GLN A 63 10.74 -7.17 7.20
CA GLN A 63 12.04 -6.61 7.52
C GLN A 63 11.96 -5.50 8.56
N TYR A 64 10.78 -5.00 8.84
CA TYR A 64 10.58 -3.89 9.76
C TYR A 64 10.11 -4.39 11.11
N LYS A 65 10.79 -3.96 12.17
CA LYS A 65 10.28 -4.20 13.52
C LYS A 65 9.02 -3.39 13.76
N ASN A 66 9.06 -2.14 13.33
CA ASN A 66 7.95 -1.21 13.52
C ASN A 66 7.59 -0.66 12.15
N PRO A 67 6.66 -1.33 11.44
CA PRO A 67 6.27 -0.87 10.12
C PRO A 67 5.65 0.53 10.18
N PRO A 68 5.82 1.32 9.13
CA PRO A 68 5.21 2.65 9.12
C PRO A 68 3.69 2.57 9.17
N ILE A 69 3.09 3.57 9.80
CA ILE A 69 1.64 3.69 9.80
C ILE A 69 1.23 4.23 8.42
N PRO A 70 0.23 3.63 7.78
CA PRO A 70 -0.16 4.08 6.45
C PRO A 70 -0.55 5.56 6.43
N THR A 71 -0.07 6.28 5.42
CA THR A 71 -0.46 7.66 5.21
C THR A 71 -1.94 7.70 4.83
N LYS A 72 -2.65 8.70 5.35
CA LYS A 72 -4.05 8.85 5.01
C LYS A 72 -4.20 9.24 3.55
N GLN A 73 -5.15 8.64 2.87
CA GLN A 73 -5.31 8.87 1.44
C GLN A 73 -5.63 10.34 1.12
N GLU A 74 -6.29 11.05 2.02
CA GLU A 74 -6.58 12.46 1.80
C GLU A 74 -5.33 13.32 1.76
N GLN A 75 -4.22 12.83 2.29
CA GLN A 75 -2.96 13.57 2.33
C GLN A 75 -2.08 13.29 1.12
N ILE A 76 -2.52 12.41 0.23
CA ILE A 76 -1.74 12.02 -0.93
C ILE A 76 -2.30 12.70 -2.17
N ALA A 77 -1.44 13.46 -2.86
CA ALA A 77 -1.84 14.09 -4.11
C ALA A 77 -1.90 13.03 -5.20
N VAL A 78 -3.00 13.00 -5.95
CA VAL A 78 -3.18 12.04 -7.03
C VAL A 78 -3.16 12.78 -8.36
N PRO A 79 -2.10 12.61 -9.15
CA PRO A 79 -2.02 13.25 -10.46
C PRO A 79 -3.10 12.76 -11.42
N THR A 80 -3.29 13.49 -12.50
CA THR A 80 -4.36 13.22 -13.46
C THR A 80 -4.34 11.80 -14.01
N ASN A 81 -3.15 11.28 -14.30
CA ASN A 81 -3.01 9.95 -14.91
C ASN A 81 -2.83 8.86 -13.88
N SER A 82 -3.22 9.11 -12.64
CA SER A 82 -2.96 8.17 -11.56
C SER A 82 -4.22 7.81 -10.83
N VAL A 83 -4.19 6.65 -10.20
CA VAL A 83 -5.26 6.21 -9.29
C VAL A 83 -4.63 5.81 -7.98
N LEU A 84 -5.36 6.01 -6.90
CA LEU A 84 -4.92 5.61 -5.57
C LEU A 84 -5.69 4.36 -5.16
N VAL A 85 -4.95 3.32 -4.83
CA VAL A 85 -5.53 2.03 -4.45
C VAL A 85 -5.03 1.67 -3.06
N LEU A 86 -5.93 1.22 -2.20
CA LEU A 86 -5.54 0.74 -0.88
C LEU A 86 -5.24 -0.75 -0.98
N VAL A 87 -4.01 -1.13 -0.64
CA VAL A 87 -3.57 -2.51 -0.74
C VAL A 87 -3.31 -3.06 0.65
N LYS A 88 -4.04 -4.10 1.00
CA LYS A 88 -3.89 -4.76 2.28
C LYS A 88 -2.92 -5.92 2.11
N ALA A 89 -1.83 -5.90 2.85
CA ALA A 89 -0.82 -6.93 2.82
C ALA A 89 -0.83 -7.74 4.10
N GLY A 90 -0.57 -8.99 3.99
CA GLY A 90 -0.54 -9.89 5.14
C GLY A 90 -1.81 -10.69 5.35
#